data_37851b50a3f07d470e3463750f4893fd
#
_entry.id   37851b50a3f07d470e3463750f4893fd
#
_cell.length_a   1.000
_cell.length_b   1.000
_cell.length_c   1.000
_cell.angle_alpha   90.00
_cell.angle_beta   90.00
_cell.angle_gamma   90.00
#
_symmetry.space_group_name_H-M   'P 1'
#
loop_
_entity.id
_entity.type
_entity.pdbx_description
1 polymer ?
#
loop_
_entity_poly.entity_id
_entity_poly.type
_entity_poly.pdbx_seq_one_letter_code
_entity_poly.pdbx_strand_id
1 'polypeptide(L)'
;MRRADRQITDKHSIEEFIAKEKVLRIGFYDCGEVYIVPVNYGYSSANGKNTFYFHGAMSGRKYELAKSIPSVGFEIDGEYLLIGADTGCGHSAKFRSIIGNGKLSIINNKDEMITALNCIMKQATGSCEWNFQSDVLEKTAVFRLEVEKMTCKAK
;
A
#
# COMPACT_ATOMS: atom_id res chain seq x y z
N MET A 1 -6.40 16.53 -9.10
CA MET A 1 -7.56 16.11 -8.25
C MET A 1 -8.70 17.09 -8.43
N ARG A 2 -9.96 16.63 -8.58
CA ARG A 2 -11.13 17.52 -8.81
C ARG A 2 -11.49 18.38 -7.57
N ARG A 3 -11.36 17.83 -6.36
CA ARG A 3 -11.65 18.50 -5.07
C ARG A 3 -10.35 18.89 -4.38
N ALA A 4 -9.72 19.95 -4.87
CA ALA A 4 -8.46 20.47 -4.32
C ALA A 4 -8.60 20.95 -2.86
N ASP A 5 -9.80 21.41 -2.48
CA ASP A 5 -10.18 21.81 -1.12
C ASP A 5 -10.03 20.69 -0.08
N ARG A 6 -9.98 19.44 -0.51
CA ARG A 6 -9.83 18.25 0.36
C ARG A 6 -8.44 17.61 0.30
N GLN A 7 -7.54 18.19 -0.46
CA GLN A 7 -6.20 17.65 -0.61
C GLN A 7 -5.40 17.85 0.66
N ILE A 8 -4.79 16.77 1.15
CA ILE A 8 -3.79 16.80 2.21
C ILE A 8 -2.41 16.80 1.55
N THR A 9 -1.60 17.81 1.86
CA THR A 9 -0.23 17.96 1.34
C THR A 9 0.83 17.86 2.44
N ASP A 10 0.39 17.95 3.70
CA ASP A 10 1.28 17.79 4.86
C ASP A 10 1.81 16.36 4.92
N LYS A 11 3.14 16.23 4.78
CA LYS A 11 3.82 14.95 4.73
C LYS A 11 3.64 14.13 6.01
N HIS A 12 3.69 14.78 7.16
CA HIS A 12 3.55 14.12 8.45
C HIS A 12 2.17 13.49 8.60
N SER A 13 1.11 14.24 8.32
CA SER A 13 -0.27 13.72 8.32
C SER A 13 -0.48 12.54 7.35
N ILE A 14 0.18 12.55 6.19
CA ILE A 14 0.11 11.45 5.22
C ILE A 14 0.79 10.20 5.79
N GLU A 15 2.00 10.35 6.34
CA GLU A 15 2.78 9.26 6.93
C GLU A 15 2.10 8.65 8.16
N GLU A 16 1.49 9.47 9.02
CA GLU A 16 0.67 9.01 10.15
C GLU A 16 -0.52 8.15 9.69
N PHE A 17 -1.23 8.61 8.67
CA PHE A 17 -2.35 7.85 8.11
C PHE A 17 -1.88 6.51 7.52
N ILE A 18 -0.80 6.50 6.75
CA ILE A 18 -0.20 5.27 6.21
C ILE A 18 0.22 4.33 7.36
N ALA A 19 0.81 4.84 8.44
CA ALA A 19 1.22 4.02 9.58
C ALA A 19 0.04 3.39 10.34
N LYS A 20 -1.10 4.08 10.36
CA LYS A 20 -2.31 3.62 11.03
C LYS A 20 -3.03 2.51 10.27
N GLU A 21 -3.16 2.65 8.95
CA GLU A 21 -3.87 1.70 8.11
C GLU A 21 -3.05 0.42 7.87
N LYS A 22 -3.74 -0.70 7.61
CA LYS A 22 -3.11 -2.02 7.54
C LYS A 22 -3.32 -2.73 6.21
N VAL A 23 -4.14 -2.17 5.33
CA VAL A 23 -4.49 -2.79 4.05
C VAL A 23 -4.20 -1.81 2.91
N LEU A 24 -3.37 -2.26 1.98
CA LEU A 24 -3.11 -1.62 0.70
C LEU A 24 -3.80 -2.43 -0.39
N ARG A 25 -4.59 -1.78 -1.23
CA ARG A 25 -5.19 -2.42 -2.41
C ARG A 25 -4.39 -2.09 -3.64
N ILE A 26 -3.94 -3.12 -4.34
CA ILE A 26 -3.13 -2.99 -5.57
C ILE A 26 -3.99 -3.39 -6.75
N GLY A 27 -4.06 -2.53 -7.75
CA GLY A 27 -4.78 -2.72 -8.99
C GLY A 27 -3.83 -2.99 -10.15
N PHE A 28 -4.00 -4.14 -10.80
CA PHE A 28 -3.35 -4.50 -12.06
C PHE A 28 -4.31 -4.31 -13.22
N TYR A 29 -3.81 -3.87 -14.34
CA TYR A 29 -4.53 -3.92 -15.60
C TYR A 29 -4.02 -5.12 -16.42
N ASP A 30 -4.84 -6.14 -16.56
CA ASP A 30 -4.50 -7.43 -17.16
C ASP A 30 -5.42 -7.72 -18.35
N CYS A 31 -4.90 -7.51 -19.58
CA CYS A 31 -5.61 -7.87 -20.82
C CYS A 31 -7.06 -7.36 -20.92
N GLY A 32 -7.34 -6.14 -20.46
CA GLY A 32 -8.68 -5.53 -20.50
C GLY A 32 -9.45 -5.66 -19.18
N GLU A 33 -8.95 -6.43 -18.22
CA GLU A 33 -9.54 -6.58 -16.90
C GLU A 33 -8.75 -5.82 -15.83
N VAL A 34 -9.45 -5.34 -14.81
CA VAL A 34 -8.83 -4.79 -13.60
C VAL A 34 -8.85 -5.86 -12.51
N TYR A 35 -7.67 -6.30 -12.10
CA TYR A 35 -7.50 -7.22 -10.98
C TYR A 35 -7.04 -6.46 -9.74
N ILE A 36 -7.85 -6.46 -8.68
CA ILE A 36 -7.54 -5.78 -7.42
C ILE A 36 -7.27 -6.83 -6.35
N VAL A 37 -6.16 -6.65 -5.61
CA VAL A 37 -5.79 -7.53 -4.51
C VAL A 37 -5.45 -6.71 -3.25
N PRO A 38 -6.09 -7.01 -2.10
CA PRO A 38 -5.70 -6.44 -0.81
C PRO A 38 -4.46 -7.16 -0.26
N VAL A 39 -3.55 -6.39 0.32
CA VAL A 39 -2.33 -6.91 0.96
C VAL A 39 -2.04 -6.15 2.25
N ASN A 40 -1.46 -6.82 3.24
CA ASN A 40 -0.79 -6.15 4.33
C ASN A 40 0.56 -5.63 3.81
N TYR A 41 1.01 -4.50 4.34
CA TYR A 41 2.17 -3.82 3.81
C TYR A 41 3.10 -3.26 4.88
N GLY A 42 4.33 -2.97 4.49
CA GLY A 42 5.25 -2.09 5.18
C GLY A 42 5.47 -0.83 4.34
N TYR A 43 5.72 0.29 5.00
CA TYR A 43 5.98 1.57 4.34
C TYR A 43 7.32 2.15 4.75
N SER A 44 8.02 2.70 3.78
CA SER A 44 9.27 3.44 3.97
C SER A 44 9.24 4.74 3.18
N SER A 45 9.65 5.84 3.84
CA SER A 45 9.88 7.15 3.21
C SER A 45 11.36 7.52 3.40
N ALA A 46 12.21 7.01 2.52
CA ALA A 46 13.64 7.25 2.56
C ALA A 46 14.10 8.06 1.35
N ASN A 47 14.99 9.04 1.56
CA ASN A 47 15.57 9.87 0.49
C ASN A 47 14.53 10.55 -0.41
N GLY A 48 13.37 10.93 0.16
CA GLY A 48 12.27 11.55 -0.59
C GLY A 48 11.46 10.58 -1.46
N LYS A 49 11.74 9.28 -1.40
CA LYS A 49 11.00 8.23 -2.13
C LYS A 49 10.08 7.49 -1.18
N ASN A 50 8.83 7.34 -1.58
CA ASN A 50 7.83 6.52 -0.90
C ASN A 50 7.84 5.11 -1.49
N THR A 51 7.92 4.11 -0.64
CA THR A 51 7.98 2.71 -1.04
C THR A 51 7.07 1.86 -0.15
N PHE A 52 6.24 1.03 -0.77
CA PHE A 52 5.47 0.01 -0.07
C PHE A 52 6.09 -1.37 -0.33
N TYR A 53 6.11 -2.19 0.72
CA TYR A 53 6.54 -3.58 0.66
C TYR A 53 5.39 -4.47 1.04
N PHE A 54 5.24 -5.60 0.37
CA PHE A 54 4.28 -6.64 0.74
C PHE A 54 4.81 -8.00 0.33
N HIS A 55 4.18 -9.07 0.79
CA HIS A 55 4.63 -10.42 0.50
C HIS A 55 3.49 -11.33 0.03
N GLY A 56 3.84 -12.51 -0.44
CA GLY A 56 2.90 -13.54 -0.86
C GLY A 56 3.59 -14.81 -1.29
N ALA A 57 2.82 -15.75 -1.84
CA ALA A 57 3.37 -16.95 -2.42
C ALA A 57 4.11 -16.66 -3.73
N MET A 58 5.08 -17.52 -4.07
CA MET A 58 5.81 -17.48 -5.34
C MET A 58 5.00 -18.09 -6.51
N SER A 59 3.67 -18.04 -6.41
CA SER A 59 2.73 -18.53 -7.41
C SER A 59 1.40 -17.79 -7.33
N GLY A 60 0.56 -17.98 -8.33
CA GLY A 60 -0.77 -17.36 -8.43
C GLY A 60 -0.76 -16.02 -9.19
N ARG A 61 -1.99 -15.52 -9.51
CA ARG A 61 -2.20 -14.40 -10.43
C ARG A 61 -1.37 -13.16 -10.06
N LYS A 62 -1.36 -12.76 -8.80
CA LYS A 62 -0.58 -11.60 -8.32
C LYS A 62 0.91 -11.73 -8.66
N TYR A 63 1.50 -12.91 -8.41
CA TYR A 63 2.92 -13.17 -8.65
C TYR A 63 3.25 -13.12 -10.15
N GLU A 64 2.44 -13.75 -10.99
CA GLU A 64 2.65 -13.77 -12.45
C GLU A 64 2.49 -12.37 -13.05
N LEU A 65 1.47 -11.60 -12.60
CA LEU A 65 1.29 -10.22 -13.05
C LEU A 65 2.43 -9.31 -12.63
N ALA A 66 2.97 -9.47 -11.42
CA ALA A 66 4.12 -8.67 -10.95
C ALA A 66 5.39 -8.90 -11.78
N LYS A 67 5.53 -10.05 -12.47
CA LYS A 67 6.65 -10.32 -13.38
C LYS A 67 6.51 -9.61 -14.73
N SER A 68 5.29 -9.39 -15.19
CA SER A 68 4.99 -8.88 -16.54
C SER A 68 4.42 -7.47 -16.57
N ILE A 69 3.77 -7.02 -15.49
CA ILE A 69 3.12 -5.69 -15.40
C ILE A 69 3.79 -4.87 -14.31
N PRO A 70 4.83 -4.08 -14.65
CA PRO A 70 5.55 -3.31 -13.64
C PRO A 70 4.79 -2.07 -13.15
N SER A 71 3.80 -1.58 -13.90
CA SER A 71 3.03 -0.38 -13.51
C SER A 71 1.69 -0.78 -12.91
N VAL A 72 1.45 -0.36 -11.66
CA VAL A 72 0.23 -0.67 -10.91
C VAL A 72 -0.38 0.59 -10.29
N GLY A 73 -1.70 0.56 -10.12
CA GLY A 73 -2.39 1.51 -9.26
C GLY A 73 -2.45 0.98 -7.83
N PHE A 74 -2.59 1.89 -6.87
CA PHE A 74 -2.84 1.49 -5.48
C PHE A 74 -3.76 2.46 -4.75
N GLU A 75 -4.34 1.96 -3.67
CA GLU A 75 -5.26 2.71 -2.82
C GLU A 75 -5.15 2.26 -1.36
N ILE A 76 -5.27 3.23 -0.44
CA ILE A 76 -5.46 3.05 1.00
C ILE A 76 -6.61 3.94 1.43
N ASP A 77 -7.61 3.40 2.13
CA ASP A 77 -8.70 4.19 2.72
C ASP A 77 -8.93 3.85 4.19
N GLY A 78 -9.49 4.81 4.91
CA GLY A 78 -9.80 4.63 6.32
C GLY A 78 -10.46 5.84 6.93
N GLU A 79 -10.52 5.85 8.27
CA GLU A 79 -11.11 6.92 9.10
C GLU A 79 -12.57 7.22 8.73
N TYR A 80 -13.32 6.21 8.26
CA TYR A 80 -14.73 6.39 7.92
C TYR A 80 -15.56 6.67 9.18
N LEU A 81 -16.30 7.79 9.14
CA LEU A 81 -17.28 8.17 10.16
C LEU A 81 -18.50 8.80 9.48
N LEU A 82 -19.66 8.20 9.64
CA LEU A 82 -20.92 8.77 9.16
C LEU A 82 -21.27 10.04 9.94
N ILE A 83 -21.61 11.11 9.22
CA ILE A 83 -22.21 12.33 9.77
C ILE A 83 -23.68 12.30 9.44
N GLY A 84 -24.51 12.04 10.47
CA GLY A 84 -25.97 11.97 10.33
C GLY A 84 -26.63 13.33 10.10
N ALA A 85 -27.81 13.32 9.48
CA ALA A 85 -28.69 14.46 9.31
C ALA A 85 -30.14 13.99 9.19
N ASP A 86 -31.10 14.93 9.31
CA ASP A 86 -32.53 14.60 9.25
C ASP A 86 -33.01 14.22 7.85
N THR A 87 -32.24 14.51 6.82
CA THR A 87 -32.58 14.19 5.42
C THR A 87 -31.49 13.34 4.78
N GLY A 88 -31.86 12.48 3.84
CA GLY A 88 -30.89 11.65 3.11
C GLY A 88 -29.77 12.46 2.44
N CYS A 89 -30.10 13.59 1.83
CA CYS A 89 -29.13 14.49 1.18
C CYS A 89 -28.23 15.26 2.17
N GLY A 90 -28.64 15.38 3.43
CA GLY A 90 -27.88 16.03 4.49
C GLY A 90 -26.79 15.14 5.08
N HIS A 91 -26.91 13.81 4.94
CA HIS A 91 -25.89 12.88 5.44
C HIS A 91 -24.55 13.09 4.75
N SER A 92 -23.49 12.89 5.49
CA SER A 92 -22.12 13.01 4.99
C SER A 92 -21.21 11.98 5.67
N ALA A 93 -19.94 11.93 5.26
CA ALA A 93 -18.94 11.09 5.91
C ALA A 93 -17.63 11.83 6.04
N LYS A 94 -16.95 11.62 7.17
CA LYS A 94 -15.51 11.82 7.28
C LYS A 94 -14.81 10.60 6.73
N PHE A 95 -13.70 10.81 6.08
CA PHE A 95 -12.84 9.73 5.57
C PHE A 95 -11.47 10.30 5.21
N ARG A 96 -10.50 9.42 5.12
CA ARG A 96 -9.21 9.71 4.49
C ARG A 96 -8.88 8.64 3.47
N SER A 97 -8.25 9.03 2.36
CA SER A 97 -7.82 8.08 1.34
C SER A 97 -6.58 8.55 0.60
N ILE A 98 -5.75 7.58 0.22
CA ILE A 98 -4.59 7.75 -0.64
C ILE A 98 -4.84 6.96 -1.91
N ILE A 99 -4.59 7.58 -3.06
CA ILE A 99 -4.60 6.93 -4.37
C ILE A 99 -3.30 7.28 -5.07
N GLY A 100 -2.69 6.29 -5.67
CA GLY A 100 -1.44 6.49 -6.40
C GLY A 100 -1.17 5.45 -7.46
N ASN A 101 -0.03 5.60 -8.10
CA ASN A 101 0.56 4.61 -9.00
C ASN A 101 2.06 4.54 -8.79
N GLY A 102 2.65 3.44 -9.22
CA GLY A 102 4.08 3.22 -9.08
C GLY A 102 4.57 1.99 -9.83
N LYS A 103 5.86 1.73 -9.65
CA LYS A 103 6.57 0.59 -10.23
C LYS A 103 6.63 -0.55 -9.22
N LEU A 104 6.09 -1.68 -9.63
CA LEU A 104 6.12 -2.92 -8.86
C LEU A 104 7.26 -3.80 -9.34
N SER A 105 8.01 -4.37 -8.40
CA SER A 105 9.07 -5.34 -8.68
C SER A 105 9.10 -6.44 -7.61
N ILE A 106 9.61 -7.62 -8.00
CA ILE A 106 9.90 -8.71 -7.07
C ILE A 106 11.34 -8.53 -6.57
N ILE A 107 11.54 -8.64 -5.27
CA ILE A 107 12.86 -8.54 -4.63
C ILE A 107 13.51 -9.92 -4.66
N ASN A 108 14.71 -10.01 -5.26
CA ASN A 108 15.48 -11.25 -5.36
C ASN A 108 16.70 -11.29 -4.43
N ASN A 109 17.14 -10.13 -3.93
CA ASN A 109 18.27 -10.06 -2.99
C ASN A 109 17.78 -10.41 -1.58
N LYS A 110 18.46 -11.35 -0.92
CA LYS A 110 18.05 -11.89 0.40
C LYS A 110 18.07 -10.83 1.50
N ASP A 111 19.07 -9.97 1.54
CA ASP A 111 19.19 -8.93 2.57
C ASP A 111 18.10 -7.85 2.39
N GLU A 112 17.78 -7.52 1.14
CA GLU A 112 16.68 -6.62 0.82
C GLU A 112 15.32 -7.25 1.17
N MET A 113 15.13 -8.56 0.94
CA MET A 113 13.92 -9.29 1.36
C MET A 113 13.73 -9.21 2.87
N ILE A 114 14.78 -9.46 3.65
CA ILE A 114 14.74 -9.39 5.13
C ILE A 114 14.39 -7.97 5.57
N THR A 115 14.98 -6.96 4.97
CA THR A 115 14.69 -5.55 5.25
C THR A 115 13.23 -5.21 4.97
N ALA A 116 12.71 -5.63 3.82
CA ALA A 116 11.32 -5.42 3.42
C ALA A 116 10.33 -6.16 4.34
N LEU A 117 10.63 -7.40 4.72
CA LEU A 117 9.80 -8.17 5.65
C LEU A 117 9.80 -7.53 7.05
N ASN A 118 10.93 -7.04 7.54
CA ASN A 118 10.99 -6.28 8.80
C ASN A 118 10.18 -4.98 8.72
N CYS A 119 10.16 -4.32 7.57
CA CYS A 119 9.30 -3.16 7.35
C CYS A 119 7.80 -3.52 7.44
N ILE A 120 7.39 -4.65 6.86
CA ILE A 120 6.02 -5.18 6.97
C ILE A 120 5.68 -5.52 8.43
N MET A 121 6.58 -6.19 9.14
CA MET A 121 6.38 -6.56 10.55
C MET A 121 6.31 -5.31 11.44
N LYS A 122 7.12 -4.30 11.18
CA LYS A 122 7.05 -3.02 11.90
C LYS A 122 5.68 -2.36 11.75
N GLN A 123 5.11 -2.36 10.53
CA GLN A 123 3.77 -1.83 10.27
C GLN A 123 2.69 -2.61 11.02
N ALA A 124 2.84 -3.92 11.12
CA ALA A 124 1.85 -4.80 11.77
C ALA A 124 1.95 -4.77 13.30
N THR A 125 3.16 -4.81 13.86
CA THR A 125 3.43 -5.10 15.28
C THR A 125 4.10 -3.97 16.05
N GLY A 126 4.67 -2.98 15.34
CA GLY A 126 5.51 -1.93 15.93
C GLY A 126 6.98 -2.31 16.11
N SER A 127 7.35 -3.60 15.93
CA SER A 127 8.73 -4.10 16.06
C SER A 127 9.33 -4.44 14.70
N CYS A 128 10.63 -4.18 14.53
CA CYS A 128 11.36 -4.41 13.28
C CYS A 128 12.56 -5.38 13.42
N GLU A 129 12.69 -6.05 14.55
CA GLU A 129 13.80 -6.99 14.82
C GLU A 129 13.30 -8.44 14.81
N TRP A 130 12.96 -8.93 13.62
CA TRP A 130 12.44 -10.28 13.43
C TRP A 130 13.43 -11.15 12.67
N ASN A 131 13.57 -12.40 13.13
CA ASN A 131 14.31 -13.44 12.42
C ASN A 131 13.34 -14.24 11.54
N PHE A 132 13.75 -14.53 10.32
CA PHE A 132 12.97 -15.30 9.36
C PHE A 132 13.68 -16.62 9.06
N GLN A 133 12.95 -17.73 9.12
CA GLN A 133 13.48 -19.06 8.80
C GLN A 133 13.79 -19.15 7.30
N SER A 134 14.93 -19.74 6.96
CA SER A 134 15.41 -19.78 5.56
C SER A 134 14.48 -20.55 4.62
N ASP A 135 13.90 -21.65 5.09
CA ASP A 135 12.94 -22.45 4.33
C ASP A 135 11.62 -21.73 4.03
N VAL A 136 11.21 -20.78 4.88
CA VAL A 136 10.07 -19.90 4.66
C VAL A 136 10.41 -18.80 3.66
N LEU A 137 11.60 -18.21 3.79
CA LEU A 137 12.07 -17.17 2.86
C LEU A 137 12.15 -17.71 1.42
N GLU A 138 12.63 -18.93 1.23
CA GLU A 138 12.74 -19.57 -0.10
C GLU A 138 11.39 -19.80 -0.79
N LYS A 139 10.29 -19.79 -0.05
CA LYS A 139 8.93 -19.98 -0.56
C LYS A 139 8.11 -18.67 -0.59
N THR A 140 8.71 -17.56 -0.18
CA THR A 140 8.04 -16.27 -0.04
C THR A 140 8.49 -15.31 -1.14
N ALA A 141 7.54 -14.82 -1.94
CA ALA A 141 7.77 -13.68 -2.81
C ALA A 141 7.63 -12.39 -2.00
N VAL A 142 8.61 -11.52 -2.08
CA VAL A 142 8.57 -10.17 -1.50
C VAL A 142 8.54 -9.16 -2.64
N PHE A 143 7.62 -8.21 -2.53
CA PHE A 143 7.36 -7.21 -3.56
C PHE A 143 7.72 -5.82 -3.05
N ARG A 144 8.23 -4.98 -3.95
CA ARG A 144 8.50 -3.57 -3.74
C ARG A 144 7.69 -2.75 -4.72
N LEU A 145 6.89 -1.82 -4.21
CA LEU A 145 6.16 -0.82 -4.97
C LEU A 145 6.80 0.55 -4.74
N GLU A 146 7.56 1.03 -5.72
CA GLU A 146 8.13 2.38 -5.71
C GLU A 146 7.09 3.37 -6.23
N VAL A 147 6.69 4.30 -5.37
CA VAL A 147 5.62 5.27 -5.69
C VAL A 147 6.15 6.32 -6.68
N GLU A 148 5.48 6.44 -7.83
CA GLU A 148 5.75 7.50 -8.80
C GLU A 148 4.87 8.73 -8.54
N LYS A 149 3.61 8.49 -8.18
CA LYS A 149 2.64 9.55 -7.91
C LYS A 149 1.64 9.11 -6.84
N MET A 150 1.35 9.99 -5.92
CA MET A 150 0.42 9.75 -4.82
C MET A 150 -0.34 11.02 -4.48
N THR A 151 -1.61 10.90 -4.15
CA THR A 151 -2.44 12.00 -3.64
C THR A 151 -3.21 11.52 -2.41
N CYS A 152 -3.29 12.38 -1.39
CA CYS A 152 -4.08 12.15 -0.20
C CYS A 152 -5.23 13.16 -0.13
N LYS A 153 -6.40 12.70 0.30
CA LYS A 153 -7.54 13.58 0.59
C LYS A 153 -8.25 13.15 1.87
N ALA A 154 -8.86 14.11 2.54
CA ALA A 154 -9.73 13.89 3.69
C ALA A 154 -10.99 14.76 3.62
N LYS A 155 -12.02 14.38 4.41
CA LYS A 155 -13.21 15.17 4.67
C LYS A 155 -13.57 15.05 6.16
#